data_556c0e7099f79cb954210749f820cbf1
#
_entry.id   556c0e7099f79cb954210749f820cbf1
#
_cell.length_a   1.000
_cell.length_b   1.000
_cell.length_c   1.000
_cell.angle_alpha   90.00
_cell.angle_beta   90.00
_cell.angle_gamma   90.00
#
_symmetry.space_group_name_H-M   'P 1'
#
loop_
_entity.id
_entity.type
_entity.pdbx_description
1 polymer ?
#
loop_
_entity_poly.entity_id
_entity_poly.type
_entity_poly.pdbx_seq_one_letter_code
_entity_poly.pdbx_strand_id
1 'polypeptide(L)'
;MAQAKTLVVGGTGYEVIDETARNNAQSALANAEYNRQSALGKYGGQNIATILAGEIGSGTVYDALRKRVANNNFAGLRIGDFLDVSLVSASAVTSQQSVRFLLAHVDPYLWCDDRSKGHHLAFVSSAPIAVSSTYPDVVNSSYVQWNKTNANQGTADEKHPYLASNLKVWENAFEGCLPENLAKYLLTQRVLLEERYSASGALTDSNSWSWADIGKVFSLSETEVYGTCIWGTKGYSVGFDCQWDLFHDTAHRLNGTRYTWWLRSAAGGSSAGACYVYCSGYASYTGASLDWIRPRVGFLFG
;
A
#
# COMPACT_ATOMS: atom_id res chain seq x y z
N MET A 1 -1.07 -40.24 -5.44
CA MET A 1 -2.44 -40.08 -6.00
C MET A 1 -3.29 -41.19 -5.40
N ALA A 2 -4.32 -40.88 -4.63
CA ALA A 2 -5.30 -41.88 -4.19
C ALA A 2 -6.08 -42.34 -5.43
N GLN A 3 -6.07 -43.62 -5.69
CA GLN A 3 -6.90 -44.22 -6.76
C GLN A 3 -8.37 -44.03 -6.34
N ALA A 4 -9.18 -43.54 -7.27
CA ALA A 4 -10.61 -43.48 -7.10
C ALA A 4 -11.11 -44.91 -6.81
N LYS A 5 -11.78 -45.12 -5.66
CA LYS A 5 -12.41 -46.40 -5.35
C LYS A 5 -13.80 -46.38 -5.97
N THR A 6 -14.08 -47.32 -6.81
CA THR A 6 -15.41 -47.54 -7.38
C THR A 6 -16.25 -48.28 -6.36
N LEU A 7 -17.36 -47.69 -5.92
CA LEU A 7 -18.37 -48.37 -5.13
C LEU A 7 -19.36 -49.02 -6.12
N VAL A 8 -19.54 -50.32 -6.03
CA VAL A 8 -20.50 -51.07 -6.87
C VAL A 8 -21.74 -51.34 -6.06
N VAL A 9 -22.88 -50.77 -6.46
CA VAL A 9 -24.20 -51.03 -5.85
C VAL A 9 -25.13 -51.52 -6.93
N GLY A 10 -25.72 -52.71 -6.73
CA GLY A 10 -26.66 -53.31 -7.69
C GLY A 10 -26.09 -53.54 -9.09
N GLY A 11 -24.79 -53.81 -9.21
CA GLY A 11 -24.10 -54.04 -10.49
C GLY A 11 -23.65 -52.74 -11.22
N THR A 12 -23.98 -51.55 -10.65
CA THR A 12 -23.57 -50.25 -11.20
C THR A 12 -22.37 -49.69 -10.42
N GLY A 13 -21.29 -49.35 -11.09
CA GLY A 13 -20.12 -48.74 -10.51
C GLY A 13 -20.33 -47.24 -10.32
N TYR A 14 -20.09 -46.75 -9.11
CA TYR A 14 -20.08 -45.34 -8.76
C TYR A 14 -18.66 -44.91 -8.39
N GLU A 15 -18.19 -43.86 -8.99
CA GLU A 15 -16.91 -43.26 -8.61
C GLU A 15 -17.09 -42.47 -7.29
N VAL A 16 -16.38 -42.87 -6.25
CA VAL A 16 -16.36 -42.15 -4.99
C VAL A 16 -15.30 -41.06 -5.06
N ILE A 17 -15.73 -39.85 -5.27
CA ILE A 17 -14.85 -38.68 -5.32
C ILE A 17 -14.89 -38.01 -3.93
N ASP A 18 -13.77 -38.02 -3.24
CA ASP A 18 -13.60 -37.22 -2.05
C ASP A 18 -13.21 -35.78 -2.47
N GLU A 19 -14.23 -34.92 -2.63
CA GLU A 19 -14.03 -33.52 -2.99
C GLU A 19 -13.18 -32.76 -1.97
N THR A 20 -13.31 -33.10 -0.68
CA THR A 20 -12.52 -32.48 0.38
C THR A 20 -11.04 -32.81 0.24
N ALA A 21 -10.72 -34.11 0.01
CA ALA A 21 -9.35 -34.54 -0.21
C ALA A 21 -8.75 -33.93 -1.49
N ARG A 22 -9.56 -33.81 -2.56
CA ARG A 22 -9.15 -33.17 -3.81
C ARG A 22 -8.84 -31.68 -3.59
N ASN A 23 -9.71 -30.96 -2.92
CA ASN A 23 -9.55 -29.54 -2.64
C ASN A 23 -8.34 -29.29 -1.74
N ASN A 24 -8.13 -30.15 -0.73
CA ASN A 24 -6.96 -30.06 0.14
C ASN A 24 -5.65 -30.32 -0.63
N ALA A 25 -5.64 -31.30 -1.54
CA ALA A 25 -4.48 -31.60 -2.38
C ALA A 25 -4.17 -30.43 -3.34
N GLN A 26 -5.19 -29.83 -3.96
CA GLN A 26 -5.03 -28.66 -4.83
C GLN A 26 -4.50 -27.46 -4.05
N SER A 27 -5.02 -27.21 -2.84
CA SER A 27 -4.54 -26.14 -1.97
C SER A 27 -3.08 -26.36 -1.54
N ALA A 28 -2.71 -27.60 -1.22
CA ALA A 28 -1.33 -27.93 -0.87
C ALA A 28 -0.36 -27.73 -2.04
N LEU A 29 -0.76 -28.14 -3.27
CA LEU A 29 0.03 -27.90 -4.48
C LEU A 29 0.20 -26.42 -4.78
N ALA A 30 -0.89 -25.63 -4.67
CA ALA A 30 -0.85 -24.19 -4.87
C ALA A 30 0.06 -23.48 -3.86
N ASN A 31 0.02 -23.92 -2.59
CA ASN A 31 0.91 -23.38 -1.55
C ASN A 31 2.38 -23.78 -1.78
N ALA A 32 2.64 -25.00 -2.21
CA ALA A 32 4.00 -25.44 -2.54
C ALA A 32 4.58 -24.63 -3.72
N GLU A 33 3.78 -24.38 -4.76
CA GLU A 33 4.19 -23.58 -5.90
C GLU A 33 4.40 -22.10 -5.52
N TYR A 34 3.51 -21.53 -4.71
CA TYR A 34 3.71 -20.18 -4.15
C TYR A 34 5.04 -20.08 -3.37
N ASN A 35 5.29 -21.02 -2.45
CA ASN A 35 6.51 -21.04 -1.67
C ASN A 35 7.75 -21.17 -2.56
N ARG A 36 7.68 -22.01 -3.60
CA ARG A 36 8.77 -22.17 -4.57
C ARG A 36 9.02 -20.87 -5.35
N GLN A 37 7.96 -20.23 -5.85
CA GLN A 37 8.08 -19.00 -6.62
C GLN A 37 8.55 -17.82 -5.75
N SER A 38 8.05 -17.73 -4.51
CA SER A 38 8.50 -16.71 -3.55
C SER A 38 9.98 -16.89 -3.22
N ALA A 39 10.43 -18.11 -2.95
CA ALA A 39 11.84 -18.41 -2.68
C ALA A 39 12.76 -18.07 -3.87
N LEU A 40 12.24 -18.10 -5.09
CA LEU A 40 12.95 -17.71 -6.31
C LEU A 40 12.76 -16.23 -6.68
N GLY A 41 11.99 -15.44 -5.89
CA GLY A 41 11.64 -14.07 -6.24
C GLY A 41 10.79 -13.95 -7.52
N LYS A 42 9.99 -14.96 -7.84
CA LYS A 42 9.24 -15.05 -9.10
C LYS A 42 7.71 -14.99 -8.96
N TYR A 43 7.19 -14.87 -7.73
CA TYR A 43 5.75 -14.76 -7.55
C TYR A 43 5.25 -13.42 -8.08
N GLY A 44 4.45 -13.48 -9.15
CA GLY A 44 3.91 -12.30 -9.82
C GLY A 44 2.54 -11.84 -9.30
N GLY A 45 2.00 -12.53 -8.29
CA GLY A 45 0.63 -12.29 -7.78
C GLY A 45 -0.47 -12.80 -8.69
N GLN A 46 -1.68 -12.88 -8.15
CA GLN A 46 -2.91 -13.19 -8.88
C GLN A 46 -3.91 -12.04 -8.72
N ASN A 47 -4.77 -11.86 -9.71
CA ASN A 47 -5.87 -10.90 -9.58
C ASN A 47 -6.87 -11.41 -8.53
N ILE A 48 -7.12 -10.61 -7.50
CA ILE A 48 -8.03 -10.94 -6.41
C ILE A 48 -9.46 -11.20 -6.93
N ALA A 49 -9.87 -10.53 -8.01
CA ALA A 49 -11.15 -10.81 -8.65
C ALA A 49 -11.24 -12.24 -9.19
N THR A 50 -10.13 -12.81 -9.66
CA THR A 50 -10.07 -14.22 -10.09
C THR A 50 -10.12 -15.17 -8.90
N ILE A 51 -9.40 -14.84 -7.80
CA ILE A 51 -9.41 -15.65 -6.56
C ILE A 51 -10.82 -15.70 -5.97
N LEU A 52 -11.55 -14.60 -5.99
CA LEU A 52 -12.88 -14.45 -5.40
C LEU A 52 -14.03 -14.68 -6.39
N ALA A 53 -13.77 -15.15 -7.61
CA ALA A 53 -14.77 -15.25 -8.68
C ALA A 53 -16.06 -15.98 -8.25
N GLY A 54 -15.95 -17.04 -7.43
CA GLY A 54 -17.09 -17.79 -6.89
C GLY A 54 -17.86 -17.06 -5.77
N GLU A 55 -17.34 -15.95 -5.24
CA GLU A 55 -17.92 -15.23 -4.11
C GLU A 55 -18.51 -13.86 -4.50
N ILE A 56 -18.17 -13.35 -5.67
CA ILE A 56 -18.61 -12.01 -6.12
C ILE A 56 -20.14 -11.98 -6.33
N GLY A 57 -20.72 -13.03 -6.90
CA GLY A 57 -22.16 -13.09 -7.18
C GLY A 57 -22.63 -11.89 -8.03
N SER A 58 -23.64 -11.17 -7.56
CA SER A 58 -24.14 -9.94 -8.17
C SER A 58 -23.44 -8.67 -7.68
N GLY A 59 -22.50 -8.78 -6.75
CA GLY A 59 -21.75 -7.67 -6.17
C GLY A 59 -20.46 -7.35 -6.94
N THR A 60 -19.54 -6.71 -6.26
CA THR A 60 -18.20 -6.40 -6.77
C THR A 60 -17.14 -7.23 -6.06
N VAL A 61 -15.93 -7.27 -6.62
CA VAL A 61 -14.78 -7.87 -5.93
C VAL A 61 -14.53 -7.22 -4.57
N TYR A 62 -14.82 -5.94 -4.44
CA TYR A 62 -14.64 -5.21 -3.18
C TYR A 62 -15.66 -5.64 -2.12
N ASP A 63 -16.92 -5.92 -2.52
CA ASP A 63 -17.94 -6.43 -1.60
C ASP A 63 -17.56 -7.84 -1.09
N ALA A 64 -17.09 -8.72 -1.98
CA ALA A 64 -16.62 -10.06 -1.62
C ALA A 64 -15.39 -9.99 -0.71
N LEU A 65 -14.41 -9.15 -1.04
CA LEU A 65 -13.20 -8.96 -0.26
C LEU A 65 -13.53 -8.40 1.14
N ARG A 66 -14.42 -7.39 1.22
CA ARG A 66 -14.87 -6.82 2.50
C ARG A 66 -15.53 -7.87 3.39
N LYS A 67 -16.34 -8.75 2.81
CA LYS A 67 -16.96 -9.86 3.57
C LYS A 67 -15.90 -10.82 4.14
N ARG A 68 -14.83 -11.11 3.37
CA ARG A 68 -13.73 -11.93 3.86
C ARG A 68 -12.97 -11.26 4.99
N VAL A 69 -12.64 -9.98 4.86
CA VAL A 69 -11.97 -9.19 5.90
C VAL A 69 -12.80 -9.18 7.18
N ALA A 70 -14.12 -8.90 7.08
CA ALA A 70 -15.02 -8.88 8.22
C ALA A 70 -15.10 -10.21 8.98
N ASN A 71 -14.87 -11.32 8.29
CA ASN A 71 -14.87 -12.68 8.85
C ASN A 71 -13.46 -13.20 9.21
N ASN A 72 -12.43 -12.33 9.15
CA ASN A 72 -11.03 -12.75 9.32
C ASN A 72 -10.66 -13.95 8.43
N ASN A 73 -11.13 -13.95 7.18
CA ASN A 73 -10.90 -15.03 6.24
C ASN A 73 -10.00 -14.58 5.08
N PHE A 74 -8.72 -14.79 5.23
CA PHE A 74 -7.72 -14.45 4.21
C PHE A 74 -7.26 -15.66 3.39
N ALA A 75 -7.97 -16.79 3.48
CA ALA A 75 -7.62 -18.02 2.78
C ALA A 75 -7.51 -17.79 1.26
N GLY A 76 -6.41 -18.25 0.68
CA GLY A 76 -6.13 -18.12 -0.75
C GLY A 76 -5.54 -16.78 -1.17
N LEU A 77 -5.61 -15.73 -0.33
CA LEU A 77 -4.91 -14.48 -0.58
C LEU A 77 -3.44 -14.59 -0.20
N ARG A 78 -2.57 -13.93 -0.95
CA ARG A 78 -1.13 -13.93 -0.77
C ARG A 78 -0.56 -12.55 -0.98
N ILE A 79 0.52 -12.23 -0.29
CA ILE A 79 1.27 -11.00 -0.53
C ILE A 79 1.74 -10.95 -1.98
N GLY A 80 1.48 -9.83 -2.65
CA GLY A 80 1.70 -9.65 -4.08
C GLY A 80 0.47 -9.88 -4.96
N ASP A 81 -0.61 -10.49 -4.46
CA ASP A 81 -1.90 -10.52 -5.16
C ASP A 81 -2.41 -9.09 -5.38
N PHE A 82 -3.25 -8.88 -6.38
CA PHE A 82 -3.54 -7.51 -6.79
C PHE A 82 -5.00 -7.24 -7.15
N LEU A 83 -5.33 -5.98 -7.06
CA LEU A 83 -6.54 -5.37 -7.61
C LEU A 83 -6.15 -4.45 -8.77
N ASP A 84 -6.78 -4.62 -9.92
CA ASP A 84 -6.72 -3.65 -11.01
C ASP A 84 -7.89 -2.67 -10.85
N VAL A 85 -7.59 -1.42 -10.53
CA VAL A 85 -8.58 -0.39 -10.20
C VAL A 85 -8.68 0.59 -11.35
N SER A 86 -9.84 0.65 -12.00
CA SER A 86 -10.18 1.71 -12.97
C SER A 86 -10.47 3.01 -12.21
N LEU A 87 -9.81 4.10 -12.58
CA LEU A 87 -9.96 5.40 -11.94
C LEU A 87 -11.10 6.19 -12.57
N VAL A 88 -11.81 6.98 -11.74
CA VAL A 88 -12.79 7.96 -12.17
C VAL A 88 -12.15 9.35 -12.16
N SER A 89 -12.51 10.21 -13.11
CA SER A 89 -12.00 11.59 -13.19
C SER A 89 -10.47 11.73 -13.10
N ALA A 90 -9.73 10.70 -13.53
CA ALA A 90 -8.27 10.60 -13.36
C ALA A 90 -7.50 11.71 -14.09
N SER A 91 -8.00 12.20 -15.24
CA SER A 91 -7.29 13.13 -16.13
C SER A 91 -6.85 14.45 -15.48
N ALA A 92 -7.51 14.90 -14.42
CA ALA A 92 -7.12 16.12 -13.69
C ALA A 92 -6.01 15.89 -12.65
N VAL A 93 -5.81 14.66 -12.19
CA VAL A 93 -4.90 14.31 -11.09
C VAL A 93 -3.75 13.42 -11.56
N THR A 94 -4.05 12.44 -12.40
CA THR A 94 -3.10 11.50 -12.98
C THR A 94 -3.38 11.27 -14.46
N SER A 95 -2.34 10.97 -15.23
CA SER A 95 -2.47 10.57 -16.64
C SER A 95 -2.93 9.11 -16.81
N GLN A 96 -2.98 8.33 -15.72
CA GLN A 96 -3.36 6.92 -15.74
C GLN A 96 -4.88 6.75 -15.64
N GLN A 97 -5.43 5.82 -16.41
CA GLN A 97 -6.86 5.45 -16.36
C GLN A 97 -7.11 4.30 -15.39
N SER A 98 -6.07 3.56 -15.03
CA SER A 98 -6.13 2.46 -14.09
C SER A 98 -4.83 2.35 -13.31
N VAL A 99 -4.92 1.83 -12.09
CA VAL A 99 -3.77 1.54 -11.22
C VAL A 99 -3.92 0.13 -10.66
N ARG A 100 -2.84 -0.64 -10.75
CA ARG A 100 -2.73 -1.91 -10.03
C ARG A 100 -2.28 -1.66 -8.61
N PHE A 101 -3.01 -2.21 -7.65
CA PHE A 101 -2.63 -2.19 -6.24
C PHE A 101 -2.30 -3.62 -5.78
N LEU A 102 -1.12 -3.79 -5.22
CA LEU A 102 -0.63 -5.07 -4.67
C LEU A 102 -1.04 -5.19 -3.21
N LEU A 103 -1.51 -6.37 -2.81
CA LEU A 103 -1.66 -6.72 -1.41
C LEU A 103 -0.28 -6.73 -0.76
N ALA A 104 -0.05 -5.81 0.15
CA ALA A 104 1.26 -5.53 0.72
C ALA A 104 1.45 -6.09 2.13
N HIS A 105 0.38 -6.19 2.90
CA HIS A 105 0.38 -6.74 4.26
C HIS A 105 -1.04 -7.07 4.72
N VAL A 106 -1.14 -7.98 5.69
CA VAL A 106 -2.40 -8.32 6.37
C VAL A 106 -2.31 -7.80 7.79
N ASP A 107 -3.28 -6.99 8.20
CA ASP A 107 -3.41 -6.47 9.56
C ASP A 107 -2.20 -5.68 10.11
N PRO A 108 -1.51 -4.80 9.34
CA PRO A 108 -0.29 -4.13 9.82
C PRO A 108 -0.52 -3.28 11.07
N TYR A 109 -1.74 -2.83 11.31
CA TYR A 109 -2.08 -1.92 12.41
C TYR A 109 -3.13 -2.48 13.37
N LEU A 110 -3.41 -3.80 13.34
CA LEU A 110 -4.46 -4.43 14.16
C LEU A 110 -4.24 -4.23 15.67
N TRP A 111 -2.99 -4.19 16.09
CA TRP A 111 -2.59 -4.06 17.49
C TRP A 111 -2.03 -2.68 17.84
N CYS A 112 -2.17 -1.71 16.93
CA CYS A 112 -1.83 -0.32 17.19
C CYS A 112 -2.90 0.37 18.03
N ASP A 113 -2.68 1.65 18.34
CA ASP A 113 -3.55 2.44 19.22
C ASP A 113 -5.02 2.51 18.76
N ASP A 114 -5.25 2.56 17.45
CA ASP A 114 -6.60 2.56 16.88
C ASP A 114 -7.18 1.14 16.71
N ARG A 115 -7.59 0.55 17.82
CA ARG A 115 -8.19 -0.81 17.84
C ARG A 115 -9.57 -0.89 17.21
N SER A 116 -10.22 0.23 16.92
CA SER A 116 -11.55 0.24 16.29
C SER A 116 -11.51 -0.18 14.82
N LYS A 117 -10.32 -0.18 14.22
CA LYS A 117 -10.11 -0.50 12.80
C LYS A 117 -10.47 -1.95 12.43
N GLY A 118 -10.27 -2.91 13.35
CA GLY A 118 -10.50 -4.33 13.11
C GLY A 118 -9.52 -4.91 12.07
N HIS A 119 -9.85 -6.09 11.54
CA HIS A 119 -9.06 -6.72 10.47
C HIS A 119 -9.08 -5.88 9.20
N HIS A 120 -7.93 -5.80 8.53
CA HIS A 120 -7.77 -5.00 7.32
C HIS A 120 -6.62 -5.51 6.45
N LEU A 121 -6.67 -5.14 5.17
CA LEU A 121 -5.62 -5.42 4.20
C LEU A 121 -4.94 -4.11 3.81
N ALA A 122 -3.61 -4.11 3.77
CA ALA A 122 -2.84 -3.00 3.25
C ALA A 122 -2.50 -3.23 1.78
N PHE A 123 -2.78 -2.24 0.95
CA PHE A 123 -2.47 -2.23 -0.46
C PHE A 123 -1.52 -1.09 -0.81
N VAL A 124 -0.68 -1.30 -1.82
CA VAL A 124 0.19 -0.27 -2.38
C VAL A 124 0.16 -0.31 -3.90
N SER A 125 0.24 0.83 -4.57
CA SER A 125 0.33 0.86 -6.03
C SER A 125 1.55 0.05 -6.50
N SER A 126 1.38 -0.75 -7.54
CA SER A 126 2.46 -1.62 -8.07
C SER A 126 3.65 -0.82 -8.58
N ALA A 127 3.39 0.40 -9.04
CA ALA A 127 4.39 1.36 -9.50
C ALA A 127 4.04 2.78 -9.02
N PRO A 128 5.01 3.70 -9.01
CA PRO A 128 4.75 5.11 -8.78
C PRO A 128 3.82 5.70 -9.84
N ILE A 129 2.88 6.53 -9.40
CA ILE A 129 1.79 7.05 -10.21
C ILE A 129 2.27 8.27 -11.01
N ALA A 130 1.92 8.32 -12.28
CA ALA A 130 2.22 9.48 -13.12
C ALA A 130 1.21 10.60 -12.86
N VAL A 131 1.68 11.75 -12.40
CA VAL A 131 0.87 12.95 -12.17
C VAL A 131 0.41 13.54 -13.51
N SER A 132 -0.81 14.05 -13.58
CA SER A 132 -1.31 14.71 -14.77
C SER A 132 -0.56 16.02 -15.01
N SER A 133 -0.27 16.32 -16.28
CA SER A 133 0.31 17.63 -16.67
C SER A 133 -0.63 18.81 -16.42
N THR A 134 -1.91 18.54 -16.21
CA THR A 134 -2.94 19.55 -15.93
C THR A 134 -3.21 19.69 -14.42
N TYR A 135 -2.55 18.91 -13.56
CA TYR A 135 -2.68 19.06 -12.12
C TYR A 135 -2.15 20.42 -11.67
N PRO A 136 -2.90 21.16 -10.83
CA PRO A 136 -2.45 22.46 -10.33
C PRO A 136 -1.07 22.35 -9.67
N ASP A 137 -0.22 23.35 -9.93
CA ASP A 137 1.13 23.45 -9.35
C ASP A 137 2.11 22.33 -9.75
N VAL A 138 1.80 21.51 -10.75
CA VAL A 138 2.78 20.59 -11.31
C VAL A 138 3.84 21.38 -12.09
N VAL A 139 5.10 21.23 -11.69
CA VAL A 139 6.25 21.91 -12.33
C VAL A 139 6.76 21.07 -13.50
N ASN A 140 6.79 19.75 -13.32
CA ASN A 140 7.21 18.80 -14.33
C ASN A 140 6.18 17.67 -14.45
N SER A 141 5.67 17.44 -15.63
CA SER A 141 4.65 16.43 -15.89
C SER A 141 5.09 15.05 -15.41
N SER A 142 4.14 14.29 -14.87
CA SER A 142 4.34 12.96 -14.27
C SER A 142 4.96 12.93 -12.87
N TYR A 143 5.29 14.08 -12.27
CA TYR A 143 5.96 14.18 -10.97
C TYR A 143 5.20 15.13 -10.04
N VAL A 144 5.44 14.99 -8.74
CA VAL A 144 4.92 15.91 -7.72
C VAL A 144 6.04 16.27 -6.75
N GLN A 145 6.14 17.54 -6.40
CA GLN A 145 7.04 17.98 -5.32
C GLN A 145 6.49 17.49 -3.98
N TRP A 146 7.37 17.05 -3.09
CA TRP A 146 6.96 16.74 -1.71
C TRP A 146 6.39 17.99 -1.04
N ASN A 147 7.08 19.12 -1.22
CA ASN A 147 6.58 20.43 -0.85
C ASN A 147 6.93 21.45 -1.95
N LYS A 148 6.11 22.49 -2.14
CA LYS A 148 6.33 23.54 -3.15
C LYS A 148 7.64 24.32 -2.92
N THR A 149 8.01 24.47 -1.67
CA THR A 149 9.26 25.09 -1.26
C THR A 149 10.24 24.05 -0.77
N ASN A 150 11.53 24.36 -0.80
CA ASN A 150 12.58 23.47 -0.30
C ASN A 150 12.59 23.49 1.24
N ALA A 151 11.48 23.01 1.85
CA ALA A 151 11.27 22.98 3.29
C ALA A 151 10.46 21.71 3.65
N ASN A 152 10.79 21.14 4.79
CA ASN A 152 10.08 19.99 5.40
C ASN A 152 9.51 20.36 6.77
N GLN A 153 8.91 21.53 6.84
CA GLN A 153 8.31 22.09 8.05
C GLN A 153 6.80 21.99 8.00
N GLY A 154 6.18 21.82 9.16
CA GLY A 154 4.77 22.10 9.34
C GLY A 154 4.48 23.61 9.39
N THR A 155 3.25 23.96 9.64
CA THR A 155 2.75 25.32 9.82
C THR A 155 2.22 25.53 11.24
N ALA A 156 1.80 26.74 11.57
CA ALA A 156 1.15 27.00 12.85
C ALA A 156 -0.17 26.22 13.01
N ASP A 157 -0.90 26.03 11.91
CA ASP A 157 -2.20 25.36 11.89
C ASP A 157 -2.05 23.84 11.76
N GLU A 158 -1.00 23.35 11.08
CA GLU A 158 -0.70 21.94 10.89
C GLU A 158 0.80 21.68 11.13
N LYS A 159 1.13 21.19 12.30
CA LYS A 159 2.52 21.03 12.72
C LYS A 159 3.23 19.83 12.07
N HIS A 160 2.48 18.90 11.51
CA HIS A 160 3.03 17.72 10.86
C HIS A 160 3.47 18.07 9.43
N PRO A 161 4.76 17.97 9.10
CA PRO A 161 5.28 18.33 7.77
C PRO A 161 4.59 17.59 6.65
N TYR A 162 4.33 16.32 6.82
CA TYR A 162 3.67 15.49 5.81
C TYR A 162 2.23 15.96 5.53
N LEU A 163 1.45 16.25 6.57
CA LEU A 163 0.05 16.70 6.39
C LEU A 163 -0.02 18.09 5.76
N ALA A 164 0.97 18.95 6.05
CA ALA A 164 1.11 20.26 5.43
C ALA A 164 1.74 20.21 4.03
N SER A 165 2.16 19.05 3.54
CA SER A 165 2.93 18.90 2.30
C SER A 165 2.06 18.98 1.04
N ASN A 166 2.69 19.39 -0.06
CA ASN A 166 2.09 19.34 -1.40
C ASN A 166 1.81 17.89 -1.86
N LEU A 167 2.64 16.94 -1.43
CA LEU A 167 2.41 15.52 -1.67
C LEU A 167 1.07 15.06 -1.09
N LYS A 168 0.76 15.46 0.15
CA LYS A 168 -0.51 15.11 0.80
C LYS A 168 -1.72 15.76 0.12
N VAL A 169 -1.57 16.99 -0.37
CA VAL A 169 -2.63 17.65 -1.16
C VAL A 169 -2.94 16.84 -2.43
N TRP A 170 -1.91 16.36 -3.13
CA TRP A 170 -2.10 15.50 -4.29
C TRP A 170 -2.75 14.16 -3.95
N GLU A 171 -2.34 13.52 -2.86
CA GLU A 171 -2.92 12.25 -2.39
C GLU A 171 -4.40 12.36 -2.07
N ASN A 172 -4.82 13.45 -1.44
CA ASN A 172 -6.23 13.72 -1.16
C ASN A 172 -7.03 13.92 -2.46
N ALA A 173 -6.44 14.56 -3.48
CA ALA A 173 -7.05 14.67 -4.80
C ALA A 173 -7.12 13.31 -5.51
N PHE A 174 -6.09 12.47 -5.36
CA PHE A 174 -6.05 11.13 -5.93
C PHE A 174 -7.08 10.19 -5.28
N GLU A 175 -7.39 10.35 -3.99
CA GLU A 175 -8.47 9.61 -3.33
C GLU A 175 -9.80 9.80 -4.09
N GLY A 176 -10.09 11.01 -4.55
CA GLY A 176 -11.27 11.32 -5.36
C GLY A 176 -11.29 10.66 -6.75
N CYS A 177 -10.16 10.08 -7.21
CA CYS A 177 -10.10 9.31 -8.45
C CYS A 177 -10.49 7.84 -8.26
N LEU A 178 -10.56 7.33 -7.03
CA LEU A 178 -10.93 5.96 -6.75
C LEU A 178 -12.43 5.75 -6.94
N PRO A 179 -12.87 4.62 -7.49
CA PRO A 179 -14.28 4.33 -7.67
C PRO A 179 -15.00 4.20 -6.32
N GLU A 180 -16.22 4.71 -6.22
CA GLU A 180 -17.01 4.76 -4.99
C GLU A 180 -17.18 3.38 -4.33
N ASN A 181 -17.36 2.33 -5.14
CA ASN A 181 -17.50 0.95 -4.66
C ASN A 181 -16.22 0.40 -3.99
N LEU A 182 -15.05 0.98 -4.25
CA LEU A 182 -13.81 0.74 -3.50
C LEU A 182 -13.69 1.73 -2.33
N ALA A 183 -13.86 3.02 -2.60
CA ALA A 183 -13.60 4.10 -1.65
C ALA A 183 -14.41 3.99 -0.35
N LYS A 184 -15.63 3.41 -0.41
CA LYS A 184 -16.48 3.16 0.77
C LYS A 184 -15.88 2.17 1.79
N TYR A 185 -14.93 1.33 1.36
CA TYR A 185 -14.27 0.33 2.20
C TYR A 185 -12.86 0.74 2.62
N LEU A 186 -12.40 1.92 2.20
CA LEU A 186 -11.10 2.41 2.63
C LEU A 186 -11.19 2.99 4.04
N LEU A 187 -10.22 2.59 4.85
CA LEU A 187 -10.09 3.04 6.23
C LEU A 187 -9.19 4.27 6.31
N THR A 188 -9.57 5.25 7.11
CA THR A 188 -8.67 6.32 7.51
C THR A 188 -7.54 5.75 8.35
N GLN A 189 -6.31 6.03 7.97
CA GLN A 189 -5.14 5.58 8.73
C GLN A 189 -4.72 6.66 9.71
N ARG A 190 -4.55 6.27 10.97
CA ARG A 190 -4.01 7.09 12.04
C ARG A 190 -2.65 6.56 12.44
N VAL A 191 -1.67 7.44 12.45
CA VAL A 191 -0.27 7.12 12.79
C VAL A 191 0.31 8.17 13.70
N LEU A 192 1.42 7.86 14.33
CA LEU A 192 2.20 8.82 15.05
C LEU A 192 3.11 9.54 14.08
N LEU A 193 2.94 10.86 13.97
CA LEU A 193 3.72 11.72 13.10
C LEU A 193 4.62 12.67 13.87
N GLU A 194 5.75 12.98 13.27
CA GLU A 194 6.64 14.02 13.73
C GLU A 194 6.03 15.41 13.56
N GLU A 195 6.24 16.27 14.54
CA GLU A 195 5.92 17.69 14.47
C GLU A 195 7.20 18.49 14.24
N ARG A 196 7.22 19.35 13.22
CA ARG A 196 8.33 20.23 12.87
C ARG A 196 7.84 21.65 12.63
N TYR A 197 7.38 22.28 13.68
CA TYR A 197 6.98 23.69 13.63
C TYR A 197 7.62 24.46 14.75
N SER A 198 8.20 25.61 14.42
CA SER A 198 8.66 26.60 15.37
C SER A 198 8.43 28.00 14.82
N ALA A 199 7.88 28.90 15.66
CA ALA A 199 7.72 30.30 15.30
C ALA A 199 9.06 31.03 15.18
N SER A 200 10.15 30.50 15.74
CA SER A 200 11.47 31.10 15.77
C SER A 200 12.39 30.67 14.62
N GLY A 201 11.96 29.73 13.77
CA GLY A 201 12.78 29.27 12.63
C GLY A 201 12.57 27.82 12.27
N ALA A 202 13.23 27.39 11.18
CA ALA A 202 13.13 26.03 10.68
C ALA A 202 13.88 25.03 11.58
N LEU A 203 13.24 23.89 11.83
CA LEU A 203 13.81 22.78 12.60
C LEU A 203 14.52 21.80 11.67
N THR A 204 15.63 21.25 12.09
CA THR A 204 16.33 20.17 11.39
C THR A 204 15.82 18.78 11.78
N ASP A 205 15.21 18.69 12.96
CA ASP A 205 14.63 17.48 13.52
C ASP A 205 13.33 17.78 14.24
N SER A 206 12.54 16.75 14.50
CA SER A 206 11.30 16.89 15.27
C SER A 206 11.60 17.13 16.73
N ASN A 207 10.78 17.97 17.34
CA ASN A 207 10.81 18.26 18.78
C ASN A 207 9.64 17.62 19.54
N SER A 208 8.64 17.11 18.82
CA SER A 208 7.49 16.41 19.38
C SER A 208 6.86 15.48 18.34
N TRP A 209 5.96 14.62 18.81
CA TRP A 209 5.23 13.65 18.02
C TRP A 209 3.80 13.59 18.53
N SER A 210 2.85 13.48 17.63
CA SER A 210 1.46 13.28 17.98
C SER A 210 0.72 12.39 17.01
N TRP A 211 -0.38 11.81 17.47
CA TRP A 211 -1.25 10.97 16.64
C TRP A 211 -2.05 11.83 15.67
N ALA A 212 -1.96 11.51 14.39
CA ALA A 212 -2.67 12.23 13.35
C ALA A 212 -3.26 11.29 12.30
N ASP A 213 -4.41 11.68 11.75
CA ASP A 213 -5.05 10.99 10.64
C ASP A 213 -4.36 11.38 9.34
N ILE A 214 -3.80 10.40 8.65
CA ILE A 214 -3.12 10.62 7.36
C ILE A 214 -4.06 10.38 6.16
N GLY A 215 -5.36 10.23 6.40
CA GLY A 215 -6.36 9.99 5.36
C GLY A 215 -6.44 8.53 4.92
N LYS A 216 -7.24 8.29 3.88
CA LYS A 216 -7.46 6.95 3.32
C LYS A 216 -6.40 6.55 2.30
N VAL A 217 -5.85 7.53 1.58
CA VAL A 217 -4.75 7.35 0.63
C VAL A 217 -3.52 8.09 1.16
N PHE A 218 -2.39 7.41 1.21
CA PHE A 218 -1.18 7.94 1.82
C PHE A 218 0.10 7.36 1.21
N SER A 219 1.20 8.12 1.27
CA SER A 219 2.54 7.61 1.02
C SER A 219 3.07 6.81 2.21
N LEU A 220 3.91 5.82 1.95
CA LEU A 220 4.49 4.96 2.97
C LEU A 220 5.61 5.69 3.73
N SER A 221 5.87 5.26 4.98
CA SER A 221 7.05 5.64 5.75
C SER A 221 8.28 4.81 5.37
N GLU A 222 9.47 5.24 5.81
CA GLU A 222 10.68 4.41 5.70
C GLU A 222 10.52 3.08 6.45
N THR A 223 9.87 3.09 7.62
CA THR A 223 9.67 1.87 8.42
C THR A 223 8.80 0.86 7.68
N GLU A 224 7.73 1.28 7.02
CA GLU A 224 6.86 0.39 6.24
C GLU A 224 7.57 -0.22 5.03
N VAL A 225 8.60 0.45 4.50
CA VAL A 225 9.36 -0.03 3.33
C VAL A 225 10.63 -0.78 3.73
N TYR A 226 11.34 -0.35 4.76
CA TYR A 226 12.68 -0.87 5.11
C TYR A 226 12.75 -1.55 6.49
N GLY A 227 11.67 -1.50 7.27
CA GLY A 227 11.63 -2.03 8.63
C GLY A 227 12.29 -1.13 9.67
N THR A 228 12.84 0.00 9.25
CA THR A 228 13.51 0.96 10.13
C THR A 228 13.53 2.35 9.51
N CYS A 229 13.69 3.37 10.35
CA CYS A 229 14.01 4.73 9.93
C CYS A 229 15.49 4.82 9.54
N ILE A 230 15.79 5.25 8.32
CA ILE A 230 17.14 5.36 7.75
C ILE A 230 17.60 6.83 7.73
N TRP A 231 16.88 7.67 7.02
CA TRP A 231 17.16 9.09 6.81
C TRP A 231 16.15 10.00 7.50
N GLY A 232 14.97 9.51 7.84
CA GLY A 232 13.97 10.26 8.59
C GLY A 232 14.41 10.60 10.00
N THR A 233 13.61 11.39 10.71
CA THR A 233 13.85 11.70 12.11
C THR A 233 13.80 10.42 12.94
N LYS A 234 14.88 10.12 13.64
CA LYS A 234 14.98 8.94 14.50
C LYS A 234 14.27 9.17 15.83
N GLY A 235 13.79 8.11 16.40
CA GLY A 235 13.41 8.09 17.81
C GLY A 235 12.03 7.56 18.11
N TYR A 236 11.10 7.46 17.14
CA TYR A 236 9.75 7.13 17.53
C TYR A 236 9.01 6.07 16.70
N SER A 237 9.15 6.02 15.42
CA SER A 237 8.32 5.14 14.56
C SER A 237 8.54 3.64 14.76
N VAL A 238 9.59 3.26 15.48
CA VAL A 238 9.89 1.85 15.75
C VAL A 238 9.00 1.34 16.87
N GLY A 239 8.14 0.39 16.56
CA GLY A 239 7.23 -0.26 17.51
C GLY A 239 5.75 0.05 17.29
N PHE A 240 5.41 1.05 16.46
CA PHE A 240 4.04 1.34 16.01
C PHE A 240 3.84 1.02 14.54
N ASP A 241 4.87 1.20 13.71
CA ASP A 241 4.88 0.79 12.31
C ASP A 241 5.64 -0.53 12.16
N CYS A 242 5.23 -1.35 11.21
CA CYS A 242 5.97 -2.53 10.80
C CYS A 242 6.40 -2.43 9.34
N GLN A 243 7.46 -3.14 8.96
CA GLN A 243 7.75 -3.33 7.54
C GLN A 243 6.61 -4.14 6.91
N TRP A 244 6.06 -3.65 5.80
CA TRP A 244 5.06 -4.40 5.08
C TRP A 244 5.70 -5.59 4.36
N ASP A 245 5.08 -6.75 4.45
CA ASP A 245 5.61 -8.04 3.95
C ASP A 245 6.06 -7.99 2.50
N LEU A 246 5.35 -7.24 1.66
CA LEU A 246 5.68 -7.04 0.25
C LEU A 246 7.13 -6.53 0.07
N PHE A 247 7.60 -5.69 0.98
CA PHE A 247 8.92 -5.06 0.88
C PHE A 247 10.06 -5.87 1.51
N HIS A 248 9.77 -7.05 2.06
CA HIS A 248 10.80 -8.03 2.36
C HIS A 248 11.51 -8.49 1.07
N ASP A 249 10.79 -8.53 -0.04
CA ASP A 249 11.40 -8.66 -1.36
C ASP A 249 11.81 -7.28 -1.91
N THR A 250 13.12 -7.10 -2.09
CA THR A 250 13.70 -5.85 -2.60
C THR A 250 13.23 -5.48 -4.00
N ALA A 251 12.77 -6.45 -4.80
CA ALA A 251 12.24 -6.21 -6.14
C ALA A 251 11.02 -5.26 -6.12
N HIS A 252 10.20 -5.31 -5.07
CA HIS A 252 9.05 -4.42 -4.93
C HIS A 252 9.41 -2.97 -4.61
N ARG A 253 10.61 -2.69 -4.13
CA ARG A 253 11.13 -1.31 -4.01
C ARG A 253 11.48 -0.74 -5.39
N LEU A 254 11.99 -1.57 -6.29
CA LEU A 254 12.31 -1.22 -7.68
C LEU A 254 11.05 -1.01 -8.55
N ASN A 255 9.91 -1.57 -8.15
CA ASN A 255 8.59 -1.47 -8.78
C ASN A 255 8.55 -1.72 -10.32
N GLY A 256 9.50 -2.46 -10.87
CA GLY A 256 9.59 -2.83 -12.28
C GLY A 256 9.82 -1.68 -13.27
N THR A 257 9.51 -0.45 -12.90
CA THR A 257 9.61 0.74 -13.76
C THR A 257 10.86 1.59 -13.48
N ARG A 258 11.53 1.34 -12.38
CA ARG A 258 12.69 2.09 -11.89
C ARG A 258 12.45 3.58 -11.71
N TYR A 259 11.23 4.00 -11.42
CA TYR A 259 10.98 5.38 -11.01
C TYR A 259 11.31 5.57 -9.52
N THR A 260 11.95 6.68 -9.21
CA THR A 260 12.11 7.18 -7.85
C THR A 260 10.75 7.64 -7.30
N TRP A 261 10.47 7.37 -6.01
CA TRP A 261 9.18 7.68 -5.43
C TRP A 261 9.28 8.18 -3.99
N TRP A 262 8.41 9.14 -3.65
CA TRP A 262 8.37 9.78 -2.36
C TRP A 262 7.90 8.85 -1.24
N LEU A 263 8.47 9.04 -0.06
CA LEU A 263 7.96 8.57 1.22
C LEU A 263 7.33 9.74 1.98
N ARG A 264 6.50 9.44 3.00
CA ARG A 264 5.93 10.50 3.85
C ARG A 264 6.93 11.04 4.86
N SER A 265 8.04 10.36 5.12
CA SER A 265 9.04 10.73 6.12
C SER A 265 9.79 11.99 5.71
N ALA A 266 9.87 12.98 6.60
CA ALA A 266 10.77 14.10 6.44
C ALA A 266 12.20 13.70 6.83
N ALA A 267 13.23 14.25 6.16
CA ALA A 267 14.62 13.88 6.44
C ALA A 267 15.10 14.47 7.76
N GLY A 268 15.68 13.64 8.64
CA GLY A 268 16.35 14.06 9.88
C GLY A 268 17.67 14.79 9.59
N GLY A 269 18.04 15.72 10.42
CA GLY A 269 19.24 16.56 10.26
C GLY A 269 19.13 17.58 9.10
N SER A 270 17.93 17.77 8.54
CA SER A 270 17.70 18.69 7.42
C SER A 270 16.37 19.42 7.60
N SER A 271 16.36 20.73 7.41
CA SER A 271 15.14 21.54 7.40
C SER A 271 14.45 21.61 6.04
N ALA A 272 15.02 20.95 5.02
CA ALA A 272 14.63 21.10 3.62
C ALA A 272 14.38 19.76 2.90
N GLY A 273 14.75 18.63 3.50
CA GLY A 273 14.74 17.33 2.82
C GLY A 273 13.53 16.47 3.12
N ALA A 274 13.11 15.66 2.14
CA ALA A 274 12.15 14.57 2.32
C ALA A 274 12.75 13.25 1.85
N CYS A 275 12.33 12.14 2.49
CA CYS A 275 12.82 10.81 2.19
C CYS A 275 12.15 10.25 0.94
N TYR A 276 12.88 9.41 0.21
CA TYR A 276 12.39 8.74 -0.98
C TYR A 276 13.07 7.38 -1.19
N VAL A 277 12.47 6.56 -2.02
CA VAL A 277 13.07 5.33 -2.56
C VAL A 277 13.65 5.65 -3.93
N TYR A 278 14.95 5.46 -4.09
CA TYR A 278 15.63 5.69 -5.37
C TYR A 278 15.27 4.62 -6.39
N CYS A 279 15.47 4.91 -7.66
CA CYS A 279 15.13 4.01 -8.77
C CYS A 279 15.84 2.64 -8.73
N SER A 280 16.88 2.48 -7.93
CA SER A 280 17.56 1.21 -7.65
C SER A 280 17.16 0.57 -6.30
N GLY A 281 16.14 1.11 -5.61
CA GLY A 281 15.51 0.50 -4.42
C GLY A 281 16.14 0.85 -3.09
N TYR A 282 17.20 1.67 -3.03
CA TYR A 282 17.77 2.12 -1.75
C TYR A 282 17.05 3.37 -1.20
N ALA A 283 17.09 3.52 0.13
CA ALA A 283 16.60 4.71 0.81
C ALA A 283 17.53 5.89 0.60
N SER A 284 16.97 7.06 0.34
CA SER A 284 17.71 8.32 0.27
C SER A 284 16.80 9.50 0.65
N TYR A 285 17.35 10.70 0.71
CA TYR A 285 16.59 11.94 0.88
C TYR A 285 17.11 13.02 -0.07
N THR A 286 16.27 14.00 -0.33
CA THR A 286 16.62 15.14 -1.17
C THR A 286 15.76 16.34 -0.85
N GLY A 287 16.01 17.49 -1.49
CA GLY A 287 15.19 18.70 -1.29
C GLY A 287 13.73 18.45 -1.59
N ALA A 288 12.85 18.88 -0.68
CA ALA A 288 11.41 18.64 -0.76
C ALA A 288 10.74 19.25 -2.00
N SER A 289 11.36 20.24 -2.64
CA SER A 289 10.84 20.89 -3.85
C SER A 289 11.33 20.28 -5.16
N LEU A 290 12.03 19.13 -5.13
CA LEU A 290 12.45 18.49 -6.37
C LEU A 290 11.26 17.92 -7.15
N ASP A 291 11.30 18.05 -8.45
CA ASP A 291 10.21 17.86 -9.40
C ASP A 291 10.43 16.68 -10.37
N TRP A 292 11.23 15.69 -9.97
CA TRP A 292 11.50 14.48 -10.76
C TRP A 292 11.18 13.18 -10.02
N ILE A 293 10.41 13.25 -8.92
CA ILE A 293 10.04 12.11 -8.08
C ILE A 293 8.52 11.93 -8.17
N ARG A 294 8.08 10.69 -8.26
CA ARG A 294 6.66 10.34 -8.35
C ARG A 294 6.06 10.00 -7.00
N PRO A 295 4.76 10.21 -6.80
CA PRO A 295 4.05 9.65 -5.66
C PRO A 295 3.86 8.14 -5.85
N ARG A 296 3.90 7.38 -4.75
CA ARG A 296 3.51 5.97 -4.67
C ARG A 296 2.66 5.79 -3.43
N VAL A 297 1.40 5.46 -3.64
CA VAL A 297 0.43 5.48 -2.56
C VAL A 297 -0.02 4.09 -2.14
N GLY A 298 -0.39 4.00 -0.86
CA GLY A 298 -1.11 2.87 -0.29
C GLY A 298 -2.44 3.29 0.30
N PHE A 299 -3.23 2.29 0.66
CA PHE A 299 -4.46 2.42 1.42
C PHE A 299 -4.71 1.18 2.27
N LEU A 300 -5.55 1.34 3.28
CA LEU A 300 -6.08 0.22 4.06
C LEU A 300 -7.51 -0.06 3.64
N PHE A 301 -7.80 -1.33 3.44
CA PHE A 301 -9.11 -1.85 3.07
C PHE A 301 -9.67 -2.69 4.21
N GLY A 302 -10.88 -2.32 4.72
CA GLY A 302 -11.47 -3.01 5.85
C GLY A 302 -12.98 -2.85 5.98
#